data_9af3f5677a8aa9b93717903b2eb7039c
#
_entry.id   9af3f5677a8aa9b93717903b2eb7039c
#
_cell.length_a   1.000
_cell.length_b   1.000
_cell.length_c   1.000
_cell.angle_alpha   90.00
_cell.angle_beta   90.00
_cell.angle_gamma   90.00
#
_symmetry.space_group_name_H-M   'P 1'
#
loop_
_entity.id
_entity.type
_entity.pdbx_description
1 polymer ?
#
loop_
_entity_poly.entity_id
_entity_poly.type
_entity_poly.pdbx_seq_one_letter_code
_entity_poly.pdbx_strand_id
1 'polypeptide(L)'
;MKKKLTQLTIALALALPLPAMALTVTTTTDATSLANTLVGSGVTITSATLTGAANQQGTFSGAAGAIGIDSGVILTSGDARLAPGPNGSDGDGASLGTAGDADLNALIPGFTTFDANVLSITFTTNTGNLFFSYVFASEEYNEFVNSSFNDVFGFFIDGVNIALIPGTNTPVSINNVNCGNPYNPAGGTNCALFNNNDLQDGGPFFDIAYDGFTNVFTASITGLTIGASHTIKLAIADAGDTVLDSAVFLKAGSFSSVDPNPVPEPATLALLGLGLAGLGLSRRRKAA
;
A
#
# COMPACT_ATOMS: atom_id res chain seq x y z
N MET A 1 -41.38 -32.92 43.80
CA MET A 1 -40.19 -32.77 42.93
C MET A 1 -40.09 -31.31 42.51
N LYS A 2 -39.15 -30.53 43.11
CA LYS A 2 -38.93 -29.09 42.77
C LYS A 2 -37.87 -29.03 41.70
N LYS A 3 -38.23 -28.58 40.48
CA LYS A 3 -37.27 -28.30 39.38
C LYS A 3 -36.51 -27.02 39.71
N LYS A 4 -35.17 -27.07 39.86
CA LYS A 4 -34.29 -25.92 39.95
C LYS A 4 -34.08 -25.39 38.53
N LEU A 5 -34.54 -24.17 38.27
CA LEU A 5 -34.20 -23.42 37.08
C LEU A 5 -32.82 -22.81 37.29
N THR A 6 -31.82 -23.24 36.52
CA THR A 6 -30.51 -22.62 36.53
C THR A 6 -30.56 -21.45 35.53
N GLN A 7 -30.45 -20.24 36.04
CA GLN A 7 -30.34 -19.03 35.22
C GLN A 7 -28.91 -18.97 34.64
N LEU A 8 -28.78 -19.02 33.32
CA LEU A 8 -27.57 -18.81 32.59
C LEU A 8 -27.37 -17.30 32.36
N THR A 9 -26.48 -16.69 33.11
CA THR A 9 -26.13 -15.26 32.96
C THR A 9 -25.11 -15.16 31.81
N ILE A 10 -25.56 -14.65 30.67
CA ILE A 10 -24.66 -14.30 29.55
C ILE A 10 -24.05 -12.95 29.87
N ALA A 11 -22.76 -12.91 30.18
CA ALA A 11 -21.99 -11.68 30.29
C ALA A 11 -21.72 -11.14 28.88
N LEU A 12 -22.39 -10.07 28.50
CA LEU A 12 -22.12 -9.33 27.28
C LEU A 12 -20.85 -8.46 27.53
N ALA A 13 -19.71 -8.90 27.03
CA ALA A 13 -18.49 -8.08 27.07
C ALA A 13 -18.67 -6.93 26.04
N LEU A 14 -18.87 -5.71 26.53
CA LEU A 14 -18.76 -4.51 25.70
C LEU A 14 -17.28 -4.34 25.31
N ALA A 15 -16.95 -4.61 24.06
CA ALA A 15 -15.69 -4.19 23.48
C ALA A 15 -15.75 -2.66 23.32
N LEU A 16 -15.07 -1.93 24.21
CA LEU A 16 -14.84 -0.49 24.02
C LEU A 16 -13.95 -0.33 22.77
N PRO A 17 -14.27 0.59 21.84
CA PRO A 17 -13.36 0.91 20.75
C PRO A 17 -12.04 1.43 21.34
N LEU A 18 -10.93 0.81 20.94
CA LEU A 18 -9.61 1.36 21.23
C LEU A 18 -9.50 2.72 20.52
N PRO A 19 -8.91 3.76 21.15
CA PRO A 19 -8.66 5.01 20.47
C PRO A 19 -7.81 4.74 19.21
N ALA A 20 -8.22 5.29 18.06
CA ALA A 20 -7.40 5.28 16.87
C ALA A 20 -6.10 6.03 17.22
N MET A 21 -4.95 5.40 16.99
CA MET A 21 -3.65 6.07 17.13
C MET A 21 -3.46 6.97 15.91
N ALA A 22 -2.96 8.19 16.13
CA ALA A 22 -2.59 9.08 15.04
C ALA A 22 -1.34 8.55 14.31
N LEU A 23 -1.26 8.81 13.01
CA LEU A 23 -0.08 8.51 12.21
C LEU A 23 1.16 9.19 12.80
N THR A 24 2.20 8.42 13.00
CA THR A 24 3.53 8.92 13.39
C THR A 24 4.58 8.42 12.41
N VAL A 25 5.56 9.28 12.10
CA VAL A 25 6.69 8.97 11.22
C VAL A 25 8.00 9.16 11.96
N THR A 26 8.91 8.19 11.79
CA THR A 26 10.30 8.27 12.28
C THR A 26 11.23 8.12 11.09
N THR A 27 11.90 9.19 10.69
CA THR A 27 12.82 9.19 9.54
C THR A 27 14.09 8.40 9.83
N THR A 28 14.63 7.74 8.82
CA THR A 28 15.90 7.01 8.88
C THR A 28 16.54 6.89 7.51
N THR A 29 17.87 6.88 7.47
CA THR A 29 18.68 6.59 6.27
C THR A 29 19.23 5.16 6.27
N ASP A 30 18.84 4.34 7.21
CA ASP A 30 19.25 2.92 7.29
C ASP A 30 18.39 2.05 6.35
N ALA A 31 18.90 1.83 5.15
CA ALA A 31 18.25 0.99 4.14
C ALA A 31 17.96 -0.43 4.65
N THR A 32 18.85 -0.99 5.47
CA THR A 32 18.67 -2.36 6.02
C THR A 32 17.52 -2.39 7.03
N SER A 33 17.39 -1.38 7.86
CA SER A 33 16.27 -1.25 8.79
C SER A 33 14.93 -1.13 8.05
N LEU A 34 14.87 -0.29 7.01
CA LEU A 34 13.68 -0.15 6.16
C LEU A 34 13.31 -1.49 5.49
N ALA A 35 14.28 -2.15 4.86
CA ALA A 35 14.05 -3.46 4.22
C ALA A 35 13.56 -4.52 5.20
N ASN A 36 14.16 -4.59 6.41
CA ASN A 36 13.73 -5.53 7.45
C ASN A 36 12.32 -5.25 7.98
N THR A 37 11.87 -4.00 7.98
CA THR A 37 10.48 -3.63 8.33
C THR A 37 9.49 -4.20 7.30
N LEU A 38 9.87 -4.22 6.03
CA LEU A 38 9.01 -4.68 4.94
C LEU A 38 8.96 -6.20 4.79
N VAL A 39 10.04 -6.91 5.15
CA VAL A 39 10.16 -8.34 4.89
C VAL A 39 9.12 -9.16 5.65
N GLY A 40 8.48 -10.08 4.93
CA GLY A 40 7.51 -11.05 5.43
C GLY A 40 7.94 -12.49 5.18
N SER A 41 7.00 -13.40 5.26
CA SER A 41 7.24 -14.84 5.16
C SER A 41 7.81 -15.25 3.81
N GLY A 42 8.81 -16.13 3.81
CA GLY A 42 9.36 -16.77 2.64
C GLY A 42 10.29 -15.92 1.79
N VAL A 43 10.64 -14.71 2.24
CA VAL A 43 11.62 -13.81 1.64
C VAL A 43 12.80 -13.64 2.58
N THR A 44 14.02 -13.65 2.03
CA THR A 44 15.26 -13.40 2.76
C THR A 44 15.99 -12.24 2.10
N ILE A 45 16.24 -11.15 2.84
CA ILE A 45 16.99 -10.00 2.36
C ILE A 45 18.48 -10.29 2.45
N THR A 46 19.23 -9.98 1.41
CA THR A 46 20.70 -10.13 1.36
C THR A 46 21.43 -8.80 1.44
N SER A 47 20.84 -7.74 0.86
CA SER A 47 21.35 -6.37 0.97
C SER A 47 20.25 -5.35 0.69
N ALA A 48 20.45 -4.12 1.15
CA ALA A 48 19.62 -2.98 0.80
C ALA A 48 20.48 -1.73 0.60
N THR A 49 20.06 -0.86 -0.30
CA THR A 49 20.66 0.46 -0.54
C THR A 49 19.56 1.50 -0.65
N LEU A 50 19.89 2.74 -0.31
CA LEU A 50 18.97 3.87 -0.34
C LEU A 50 19.63 5.05 -1.07
N THR A 51 18.89 5.67 -1.96
CA THR A 51 19.24 6.92 -2.62
C THR A 51 18.11 7.91 -2.43
N GLY A 52 18.37 9.02 -1.78
CA GLY A 52 17.41 10.05 -1.42
C GLY A 52 17.94 10.94 -0.32
N ALA A 53 17.28 12.05 -0.03
CA ALA A 53 17.64 12.94 1.07
C ALA A 53 17.25 12.32 2.43
N ALA A 54 17.83 12.84 3.51
CA ALA A 54 17.73 12.23 4.84
C ALA A 54 16.30 12.11 5.40
N ASN A 55 15.40 13.02 5.00
CA ASN A 55 14.03 13.07 5.51
C ASN A 55 12.98 12.46 4.56
N GLN A 56 13.38 12.01 3.38
CA GLN A 56 12.44 11.47 2.38
C GLN A 56 11.84 10.11 2.78
N GLN A 57 12.38 9.42 3.78
CA GLN A 57 11.96 8.07 4.13
C GLN A 57 12.01 7.82 5.63
N GLY A 58 11.23 6.83 6.06
CA GLY A 58 11.19 6.40 7.44
C GLY A 58 10.27 5.21 7.67
N THR A 59 10.07 4.90 8.94
CA THR A 59 9.02 3.99 9.37
C THR A 59 7.81 4.78 9.86
N PHE A 60 6.61 4.22 9.69
CA PHE A 60 5.37 4.80 10.21
C PHE A 60 4.57 3.82 11.03
N SER A 61 3.68 4.34 11.88
CA SER A 61 2.71 3.56 12.66
C SER A 61 1.46 4.39 12.99
N GLY A 62 0.36 3.70 13.32
CA GLY A 62 -0.90 4.33 13.72
C GLY A 62 -1.79 4.78 12.54
N ALA A 63 -1.51 4.36 11.30
CA ALA A 63 -2.22 4.81 10.11
C ALA A 63 -3.43 3.94 9.70
N ALA A 64 -3.78 2.91 10.47
CA ALA A 64 -4.87 1.98 10.11
C ALA A 64 -6.21 2.68 9.87
N GLY A 65 -6.55 3.69 10.69
CA GLY A 65 -7.79 4.45 10.57
C GLY A 65 -7.80 5.46 9.43
N ALA A 66 -6.62 5.90 8.97
CA ALA A 66 -6.47 6.87 7.88
C ALA A 66 -6.39 6.16 6.51
N ILE A 67 -5.41 5.29 6.32
CA ILE A 67 -5.10 4.71 5.01
C ILE A 67 -5.29 3.18 4.92
N GLY A 68 -5.79 2.53 5.97
CA GLY A 68 -6.01 1.07 6.00
C GLY A 68 -4.73 0.23 6.17
N ILE A 69 -3.57 0.86 6.38
CA ILE A 69 -2.29 0.23 6.70
C ILE A 69 -1.84 0.77 8.06
N ASP A 70 -1.63 -0.13 9.04
CA ASP A 70 -1.29 0.29 10.40
C ASP A 70 0.15 0.80 10.54
N SER A 71 1.10 0.08 9.94
CA SER A 71 2.53 0.39 10.07
C SER A 71 3.33 -0.11 8.88
N GLY A 72 4.53 0.46 8.71
CA GLY A 72 5.42 0.09 7.63
C GLY A 72 6.53 1.08 7.34
N VAL A 73 6.87 1.21 6.08
CA VAL A 73 7.85 2.15 5.55
C VAL A 73 7.14 3.18 4.69
N ILE A 74 7.50 4.44 4.86
CA ILE A 74 7.11 5.54 3.99
C ILE A 74 8.32 5.97 3.15
N LEU A 75 8.11 6.14 1.84
CA LEU A 75 9.01 6.83 0.93
C LEU A 75 8.24 8.01 0.34
N THR A 76 8.87 9.20 0.27
CA THR A 76 8.27 10.42 -0.30
C THR A 76 9.21 11.07 -1.31
N SER A 77 8.69 11.91 -2.16
CA SER A 77 9.47 12.81 -3.00
C SER A 77 10.02 14.01 -2.23
N GLY A 78 9.45 14.34 -1.05
CA GLY A 78 9.89 15.44 -0.20
C GLY A 78 10.21 15.05 1.23
N ASP A 79 9.46 15.55 2.22
CA ASP A 79 9.72 15.33 3.65
C ASP A 79 8.67 14.40 4.29
N ALA A 80 9.03 13.18 4.62
CA ALA A 80 8.14 12.19 5.24
C ALA A 80 7.53 12.63 6.59
N ARG A 81 8.11 13.64 7.25
CA ARG A 81 7.58 14.18 8.52
C ARG A 81 6.32 15.03 8.31
N LEU A 82 6.01 15.42 7.07
CA LEU A 82 4.79 16.15 6.73
C LEU A 82 3.56 15.22 6.60
N ALA A 83 3.76 13.91 6.45
CA ALA A 83 2.68 12.94 6.26
C ALA A 83 1.63 12.84 7.40
N PRO A 84 1.97 13.05 8.71
CA PRO A 84 0.95 13.01 9.77
C PRO A 84 -0.10 14.09 9.62
N GLY A 85 -1.38 13.69 9.74
CA GLY A 85 -2.53 14.57 9.68
C GLY A 85 -2.84 15.35 10.97
N PRO A 86 -3.99 16.04 10.97
CA PRO A 86 -4.93 16.14 9.87
C PRO A 86 -4.38 16.99 8.72
N ASN A 87 -4.94 16.87 7.48
CA ASN A 87 -4.64 17.78 6.40
C ASN A 87 -4.96 19.23 6.82
N GLY A 88 -4.00 20.11 6.72
CA GLY A 88 -4.08 21.51 7.15
C GLY A 88 -3.68 22.52 6.07
N SER A 89 -3.30 22.04 4.89
CA SER A 89 -2.81 22.84 3.77
C SER A 89 -3.11 22.11 2.47
N ASP A 90 -3.47 22.82 1.41
CA ASP A 90 -3.62 22.26 0.04
C ASP A 90 -2.30 22.29 -0.73
N GLY A 91 -1.17 22.13 -0.05
CA GLY A 91 0.09 22.27 -0.77
C GLY A 91 1.28 22.17 0.14
N ASP A 92 1.30 21.18 1.01
CA ASP A 92 2.49 20.87 1.79
C ASP A 92 3.53 20.14 0.92
N GLY A 93 4.78 20.52 1.07
CA GLY A 93 5.87 19.93 0.30
C GLY A 93 7.22 20.45 0.69
N ALA A 94 8.25 19.76 0.24
CA ALA A 94 9.66 20.11 0.47
C ALA A 94 10.47 19.91 -0.81
N SER A 95 10.61 20.98 -1.59
CA SER A 95 11.47 20.98 -2.78
C SER A 95 12.91 20.73 -2.41
N LEU A 96 13.46 19.60 -2.83
CA LEU A 96 14.84 19.20 -2.52
C LEU A 96 15.81 19.54 -3.64
N GLY A 97 15.33 19.69 -4.89
CA GLY A 97 16.10 20.02 -6.07
C GLY A 97 17.09 18.90 -6.46
N THR A 98 16.77 17.66 -6.16
CA THR A 98 17.60 16.52 -6.49
C THR A 98 17.18 15.88 -7.83
N ALA A 99 17.96 14.92 -8.33
CA ALA A 99 17.66 14.26 -9.61
C ALA A 99 16.43 13.36 -9.52
N GLY A 100 15.72 13.20 -10.63
CA GLY A 100 14.69 12.19 -10.82
C GLY A 100 15.25 10.80 -11.12
N ASP A 101 14.40 9.90 -11.57
CA ASP A 101 14.72 8.50 -11.85
C ASP A 101 14.32 8.10 -13.29
N ALA A 102 15.23 7.46 -14.00
CA ALA A 102 15.02 7.10 -15.41
C ALA A 102 13.94 6.03 -15.61
N ASP A 103 13.80 5.07 -14.68
CA ASP A 103 12.79 4.04 -14.78
C ASP A 103 11.40 4.63 -14.50
N LEU A 104 11.29 5.59 -13.57
CA LEU A 104 10.06 6.33 -13.34
C LEU A 104 9.68 7.20 -14.55
N ASN A 105 10.63 7.90 -15.17
CA ASN A 105 10.38 8.63 -16.44
C ASN A 105 9.81 7.72 -17.52
N ALA A 106 10.24 6.46 -17.59
CA ALA A 106 9.74 5.49 -18.56
C ALA A 106 8.28 5.06 -18.28
N LEU A 107 7.79 5.16 -17.05
CA LEU A 107 6.38 4.87 -16.69
C LEU A 107 5.41 5.97 -17.14
N ILE A 108 5.90 7.21 -17.25
CA ILE A 108 5.10 8.42 -17.59
C ILE A 108 5.72 9.13 -18.80
N PRO A 109 5.68 8.56 -20.00
CA PRO A 109 6.31 9.14 -21.19
C PRO A 109 5.87 10.58 -21.46
N GLY A 110 6.83 11.46 -21.64
CA GLY A 110 6.59 12.91 -21.85
C GLY A 110 6.77 13.76 -20.60
N PHE A 111 6.95 13.14 -19.42
CA PHE A 111 7.26 13.83 -18.17
C PHE A 111 8.71 13.56 -17.75
N THR A 112 9.24 14.46 -16.94
CA THR A 112 10.55 14.33 -16.29
C THR A 112 10.35 14.31 -14.79
N THR A 113 10.95 13.36 -14.10
CA THR A 113 10.87 13.26 -12.64
C THR A 113 12.02 14.03 -11.96
N PHE A 114 11.78 14.42 -10.72
CA PHE A 114 12.67 15.13 -9.81
C PHE A 114 12.56 14.52 -8.41
N ASP A 115 13.48 14.87 -7.52
CA ASP A 115 13.46 14.53 -6.11
C ASP A 115 13.20 13.05 -5.81
N ALA A 116 13.79 12.18 -6.65
CA ALA A 116 13.58 10.75 -6.55
C ALA A 116 14.13 10.17 -5.23
N ASN A 117 13.31 9.34 -4.59
CA ASN A 117 13.69 8.51 -3.46
C ASN A 117 13.63 7.04 -3.86
N VAL A 118 14.74 6.32 -3.70
CA VAL A 118 14.91 4.95 -4.20
C VAL A 118 15.44 4.03 -3.11
N LEU A 119 14.64 3.06 -2.70
CA LEU A 119 15.06 1.92 -1.86
C LEU A 119 15.21 0.68 -2.74
N SER A 120 16.44 0.18 -2.87
CA SER A 120 16.73 -1.06 -3.61
C SER A 120 17.06 -2.19 -2.64
N ILE A 121 16.41 -3.34 -2.81
CA ILE A 121 16.58 -4.51 -1.93
C ILE A 121 16.95 -5.71 -2.79
N THR A 122 18.07 -6.38 -2.45
CA THR A 122 18.42 -7.67 -3.02
C THR A 122 17.91 -8.77 -2.09
N PHE A 123 17.23 -9.77 -2.64
CA PHE A 123 16.55 -10.80 -1.87
C PHE A 123 16.55 -12.15 -2.56
N THR A 124 16.18 -13.19 -1.81
CA THR A 124 15.82 -14.52 -2.33
C THR A 124 14.41 -14.87 -1.86
N THR A 125 13.69 -15.70 -2.61
CA THR A 125 12.38 -16.22 -2.23
C THR A 125 12.38 -17.74 -2.18
N ASN A 126 11.59 -18.32 -1.26
CA ASN A 126 11.40 -19.78 -1.14
C ASN A 126 10.23 -20.32 -1.99
N THR A 127 9.51 -19.43 -2.67
CA THR A 127 8.48 -19.76 -3.67
C THR A 127 8.73 -18.90 -4.92
N GLY A 128 8.07 -19.20 -6.01
CA GLY A 128 8.14 -18.34 -7.22
C GLY A 128 7.25 -17.09 -7.14
N ASN A 129 6.62 -16.81 -6.00
CA ASN A 129 5.66 -15.72 -5.83
C ASN A 129 6.22 -14.63 -4.92
N LEU A 130 5.78 -13.40 -5.18
CA LEU A 130 6.05 -12.25 -4.32
C LEU A 130 4.84 -11.33 -4.30
N PHE A 131 4.51 -10.81 -3.12
CA PHE A 131 3.42 -9.88 -2.88
C PHE A 131 3.94 -8.67 -2.11
N PHE A 132 3.23 -7.53 -2.27
CA PHE A 132 3.58 -6.28 -1.63
C PHE A 132 2.36 -5.38 -1.50
N SER A 133 1.97 -4.97 -0.29
CA SER A 133 0.81 -4.11 -0.07
C SER A 133 1.22 -2.66 0.19
N TYR A 134 0.52 -1.70 -0.44
CA TYR A 134 0.86 -0.29 -0.40
C TYR A 134 -0.35 0.64 -0.60
N VAL A 135 -0.15 1.92 -0.25
CA VAL A 135 -1.02 3.06 -0.58
C VAL A 135 -0.14 4.14 -1.18
N PHE A 136 -0.57 4.75 -2.29
CA PHE A 136 0.02 5.94 -2.87
C PHE A 136 -0.82 7.15 -2.45
N ALA A 137 -0.18 8.25 -2.05
CA ALA A 137 -0.79 9.49 -1.60
C ALA A 137 -0.06 10.69 -2.20
N SER A 138 -0.73 11.83 -2.34
CA SER A 138 -0.13 13.04 -2.92
C SER A 138 -0.87 14.31 -2.52
N GLU A 139 -0.13 15.41 -2.48
CA GLU A 139 -0.62 16.79 -2.41
C GLU A 139 -1.03 17.36 -3.79
N GLU A 140 -0.76 16.65 -4.91
CA GLU A 140 -1.17 17.04 -6.26
C GLU A 140 -2.68 16.82 -6.53
N TYR A 141 -3.36 16.11 -5.66
CA TYR A 141 -4.81 15.92 -5.70
C TYR A 141 -5.52 17.15 -5.10
N ASN A 142 -6.66 17.63 -5.62
CA ASN A 142 -7.34 17.25 -6.89
C ASN A 142 -7.00 18.24 -8.02
N GLU A 143 -6.37 19.37 -7.69
CA GLU A 143 -6.17 20.55 -8.54
C GLU A 143 -5.34 20.23 -9.78
N PHE A 144 -4.36 19.34 -9.64
CA PHE A 144 -3.35 19.08 -10.65
C PHE A 144 -3.56 17.76 -11.40
N VAL A 145 -4.66 17.03 -11.13
CA VAL A 145 -4.99 15.82 -11.90
C VAL A 145 -5.21 16.14 -13.38
N ASN A 146 -4.75 15.23 -14.24
CA ASN A 146 -4.78 15.39 -15.71
C ASN A 146 -3.92 16.57 -16.22
N SER A 147 -2.94 17.01 -15.45
CA SER A 147 -2.01 18.08 -15.78
C SER A 147 -0.60 17.54 -16.09
N SER A 148 0.40 18.43 -16.10
CA SER A 148 1.82 18.08 -16.23
C SER A 148 2.47 17.63 -14.92
N PHE A 149 1.79 17.78 -13.80
CA PHE A 149 2.25 17.35 -12.47
C PHE A 149 1.71 15.96 -12.20
N ASN A 150 2.44 14.94 -12.64
CA ASN A 150 1.96 13.56 -12.66
C ASN A 150 2.90 12.65 -11.86
N ASP A 151 3.02 12.93 -10.59
CA ASP A 151 3.84 12.17 -9.67
C ASP A 151 3.60 10.68 -9.77
N VAL A 152 4.66 9.93 -9.61
CA VAL A 152 4.65 8.52 -9.92
C VAL A 152 5.55 7.72 -8.98
N PHE A 153 5.13 6.50 -8.71
CA PHE A 153 6.01 5.53 -8.09
C PHE A 153 6.04 4.22 -8.90
N GLY A 154 7.07 3.42 -8.67
CA GLY A 154 7.22 2.13 -9.31
C GLY A 154 7.91 1.12 -8.40
N PHE A 155 7.53 -0.17 -8.55
CA PHE A 155 8.18 -1.32 -7.94
C PHE A 155 8.72 -2.22 -9.03
N PHE A 156 10.03 -2.17 -9.23
CA PHE A 156 10.68 -2.88 -10.33
C PHE A 156 11.37 -4.14 -9.80
N ILE A 157 10.78 -5.31 -10.08
CA ILE A 157 11.44 -6.61 -9.86
C ILE A 157 12.25 -6.97 -11.10
N ASP A 158 13.56 -7.04 -10.94
CA ASP A 158 14.50 -7.33 -12.03
C ASP A 158 14.22 -6.45 -13.28
N GLY A 159 13.87 -5.18 -13.05
CA GLY A 159 13.57 -4.18 -14.08
C GLY A 159 12.13 -4.14 -14.58
N VAL A 160 11.23 -4.99 -14.09
CA VAL A 160 9.81 -5.01 -14.49
C VAL A 160 8.95 -4.34 -13.42
N ASN A 161 8.21 -3.27 -13.77
CA ASN A 161 7.29 -2.61 -12.84
C ASN A 161 6.10 -3.50 -12.53
N ILE A 162 5.86 -3.73 -11.23
CA ILE A 162 4.71 -4.48 -10.70
C ILE A 162 3.74 -3.61 -9.90
N ALA A 163 4.03 -2.32 -9.72
CA ALA A 163 3.12 -1.35 -9.10
C ALA A 163 2.09 -0.88 -10.13
N LEU A 164 1.07 -1.68 -10.33
CA LEU A 164 0.04 -1.48 -11.34
C LEU A 164 -1.32 -1.29 -10.68
N ILE A 165 -2.20 -0.56 -11.35
CA ILE A 165 -3.61 -0.47 -10.98
C ILE A 165 -4.22 -1.88 -11.04
N PRO A 166 -4.92 -2.35 -10.00
CA PRO A 166 -5.45 -3.70 -9.92
C PRO A 166 -6.22 -4.13 -11.18
N GLY A 167 -5.83 -5.26 -11.75
CA GLY A 167 -6.46 -5.83 -12.96
C GLY A 167 -6.06 -5.16 -14.27
N THR A 168 -5.07 -4.29 -14.29
CA THR A 168 -4.57 -3.58 -15.49
C THR A 168 -3.05 -3.71 -15.63
N ASN A 169 -2.51 -3.18 -16.74
CA ASN A 169 -1.07 -2.97 -16.96
C ASN A 169 -0.68 -1.49 -16.80
N THR A 170 -1.54 -0.66 -16.22
CA THR A 170 -1.33 0.77 -16.07
C THR A 170 -0.57 1.06 -14.78
N PRO A 171 0.52 1.84 -14.80
CA PRO A 171 1.23 2.29 -13.59
C PRO A 171 0.31 3.17 -12.73
N VAL A 172 0.58 3.20 -11.42
CA VAL A 172 -0.08 4.13 -10.51
C VAL A 172 0.63 5.48 -10.57
N SER A 173 -0.14 6.53 -10.80
CA SER A 173 0.28 7.93 -10.81
C SER A 173 -0.93 8.83 -10.56
N ILE A 174 -0.71 10.12 -10.36
CA ILE A 174 -1.78 11.11 -10.15
C ILE A 174 -2.83 11.03 -11.28
N ASN A 175 -2.41 11.04 -12.54
CA ASN A 175 -3.33 11.06 -13.68
C ASN A 175 -4.04 9.72 -13.91
N ASN A 176 -3.59 8.63 -13.29
CA ASN A 176 -4.14 7.29 -13.49
C ASN A 176 -5.11 6.84 -12.40
N VAL A 177 -5.08 7.45 -11.20
CA VAL A 177 -6.02 7.17 -10.10
C VAL A 177 -6.48 8.48 -9.47
N ASN A 178 -7.66 8.98 -9.86
CA ASN A 178 -8.25 10.22 -9.36
C ASN A 178 -9.76 10.25 -9.63
N CYS A 179 -10.49 11.17 -9.00
CA CYS A 179 -11.91 11.42 -9.29
C CYS A 179 -12.15 12.65 -10.22
N GLY A 180 -11.12 13.13 -10.87
CA GLY A 180 -11.16 14.32 -11.72
C GLY A 180 -10.75 15.58 -10.96
N ASN A 181 -10.60 16.67 -11.69
CA ASN A 181 -10.27 17.98 -11.16
C ASN A 181 -11.58 18.77 -10.96
N PRO A 182 -11.94 19.21 -9.74
CA PRO A 182 -13.18 19.96 -9.50
C PRO A 182 -13.20 21.32 -10.20
N TYR A 183 -12.03 21.87 -10.52
CA TYR A 183 -11.89 23.16 -11.22
C TYR A 183 -11.81 23.05 -12.74
N ASN A 184 -11.50 21.85 -13.23
CA ASN A 184 -11.47 21.55 -14.66
C ASN A 184 -12.11 20.17 -14.90
N PRO A 185 -13.41 20.09 -15.21
CA PRO A 185 -14.20 18.85 -15.20
C PRO A 185 -13.83 17.87 -16.32
N ALA A 186 -12.55 17.57 -16.49
CA ALA A 186 -12.12 16.33 -17.14
C ALA A 186 -12.49 15.17 -16.20
N GLY A 187 -13.17 14.15 -16.72
CA GLY A 187 -13.63 13.02 -15.89
C GLY A 187 -12.48 12.32 -15.16
N GLY A 188 -12.78 11.79 -13.98
CA GLY A 188 -11.82 11.04 -13.19
C GLY A 188 -11.44 9.71 -13.83
N THR A 189 -10.27 9.22 -13.47
CA THR A 189 -9.73 7.93 -13.92
C THR A 189 -9.61 7.00 -12.72
N ASN A 190 -10.29 5.83 -12.75
CA ASN A 190 -10.27 4.86 -11.65
C ASN A 190 -10.75 5.43 -10.29
N CYS A 191 -11.74 6.33 -10.30
CA CYS A 191 -12.24 7.02 -9.12
C CYS A 191 -12.69 6.10 -7.97
N ALA A 192 -13.18 4.90 -8.25
CA ALA A 192 -13.53 3.91 -7.22
C ALA A 192 -12.32 3.41 -6.39
N LEU A 193 -11.10 3.72 -6.83
CA LEU A 193 -9.84 3.35 -6.18
C LEU A 193 -9.17 4.52 -5.46
N PHE A 194 -9.80 5.70 -5.44
CA PHE A 194 -9.31 6.95 -4.90
C PHE A 194 -10.10 7.37 -3.66
N ASN A 195 -9.42 7.98 -2.70
CA ASN A 195 -9.99 8.58 -1.50
C ASN A 195 -9.60 10.06 -1.47
N ASN A 196 -10.60 10.94 -1.52
CA ASN A 196 -10.43 12.38 -1.41
C ASN A 196 -10.15 12.79 0.03
N ASN A 197 -9.23 13.73 0.25
CA ASN A 197 -8.94 14.33 1.55
C ASN A 197 -8.62 15.83 1.44
N ASP A 198 -8.81 16.40 0.25
CA ASP A 198 -8.55 17.78 -0.11
C ASP A 198 -9.45 18.75 0.68
N LEU A 199 -8.86 19.80 1.22
CA LEU A 199 -9.53 20.82 2.05
C LEU A 199 -10.54 21.64 1.25
N GLN A 200 -10.21 22.00 0.01
CA GLN A 200 -11.07 22.81 -0.83
C GLN A 200 -12.22 22.01 -1.43
N ASP A 201 -12.09 20.68 -1.44
CA ASP A 201 -13.09 19.75 -1.95
C ASP A 201 -13.86 19.03 -0.81
N GLY A 202 -13.98 19.71 0.32
CA GLY A 202 -14.81 19.36 1.48
C GLY A 202 -14.11 18.57 2.58
N GLY A 203 -12.82 18.27 2.46
CA GLY A 203 -12.00 17.61 3.49
C GLY A 203 -11.66 18.50 4.70
N PRO A 204 -10.79 18.01 5.60
CA PRO A 204 -10.20 16.68 5.59
C PRO A 204 -11.19 15.60 6.06
N PHE A 205 -11.11 14.41 5.45
CA PHE A 205 -11.93 13.25 5.82
C PHE A 205 -11.11 12.18 6.58
N PHE A 206 -9.79 12.23 6.46
CA PHE A 206 -8.85 11.25 7.02
C PHE A 206 -7.73 11.96 7.79
N ASP A 207 -7.18 11.28 8.79
CA ASP A 207 -6.08 11.79 9.62
C ASP A 207 -4.71 11.52 8.97
N ILE A 208 -4.51 12.15 7.81
CA ILE A 208 -3.28 12.17 7.00
C ILE A 208 -3.18 13.54 6.32
N ALA A 209 -1.97 14.05 6.06
CA ALA A 209 -1.79 15.39 5.50
C ALA A 209 -2.19 15.46 4.01
N TYR A 210 -1.89 14.42 3.25
CA TYR A 210 -2.09 14.42 1.78
C TYR A 210 -3.54 14.68 1.34
N ASP A 211 -3.71 15.42 0.25
CA ASP A 211 -5.01 15.79 -0.35
C ASP A 211 -5.79 14.62 -0.94
N GLY A 212 -5.08 13.54 -1.27
CA GLY A 212 -5.71 12.32 -1.75
C GLY A 212 -4.81 11.11 -1.73
N PHE A 213 -5.42 9.93 -1.76
CA PHE A 213 -4.69 8.67 -1.74
C PHE A 213 -5.48 7.51 -2.34
N THR A 214 -4.77 6.46 -2.74
CA THR A 214 -5.39 5.24 -3.30
C THR A 214 -5.96 4.34 -2.20
N ASN A 215 -6.86 3.44 -2.55
CA ASN A 215 -7.13 2.25 -1.72
C ASN A 215 -5.83 1.47 -1.48
N VAL A 216 -5.85 0.55 -0.51
CA VAL A 216 -4.73 -0.39 -0.34
C VAL A 216 -4.65 -1.30 -1.56
N PHE A 217 -3.53 -1.23 -2.28
CA PHE A 217 -3.24 -2.11 -3.40
C PHE A 217 -2.27 -3.21 -2.99
N THR A 218 -2.28 -4.32 -3.73
CA THR A 218 -1.29 -5.38 -3.59
C THR A 218 -0.63 -5.61 -4.96
N ALA A 219 0.63 -5.23 -5.08
CA ALA A 219 1.48 -5.62 -6.20
C ALA A 219 1.85 -7.11 -6.05
N SER A 220 1.94 -7.83 -7.15
CA SER A 220 2.33 -9.24 -7.14
C SER A 220 3.09 -9.64 -8.41
N ILE A 221 3.98 -10.60 -8.26
CA ILE A 221 4.65 -11.28 -9.37
C ILE A 221 4.73 -12.77 -9.07
N THR A 222 4.69 -13.58 -10.13
CA THR A 222 4.84 -15.03 -10.07
C THR A 222 5.93 -15.49 -11.04
N GLY A 223 6.46 -16.69 -10.83
CA GLY A 223 7.45 -17.27 -11.72
C GLY A 223 8.89 -16.84 -11.44
N LEU A 224 9.18 -16.23 -10.30
CA LEU A 224 10.55 -15.98 -9.87
C LEU A 224 11.30 -17.29 -9.65
N THR A 225 12.60 -17.32 -9.96
CA THR A 225 13.45 -18.50 -9.72
C THR A 225 13.71 -18.66 -8.22
N ILE A 226 13.23 -19.76 -7.66
CA ILE A 226 13.36 -20.07 -6.23
C ILE A 226 14.84 -20.13 -5.83
N GLY A 227 15.19 -19.42 -4.76
CA GLY A 227 16.54 -19.36 -4.21
C GLY A 227 17.54 -18.56 -5.03
N ALA A 228 17.18 -18.08 -6.21
CA ALA A 228 18.01 -17.14 -6.97
C ALA A 228 17.99 -15.75 -6.30
N SER A 229 19.02 -14.97 -6.59
CA SER A 229 19.09 -13.57 -6.19
C SER A 229 18.25 -12.72 -7.14
N HIS A 230 17.32 -11.95 -6.58
CA HIS A 230 16.47 -10.99 -7.27
C HIS A 230 16.68 -9.60 -6.68
N THR A 231 16.34 -8.56 -7.42
CA THR A 231 16.37 -7.18 -6.93
C THR A 231 14.99 -6.56 -7.08
N ILE A 232 14.50 -5.91 -6.00
CA ILE A 232 13.38 -4.98 -6.08
C ILE A 232 13.90 -3.56 -5.90
N LYS A 233 13.50 -2.65 -6.81
CA LYS A 233 13.68 -1.21 -6.71
C LYS A 233 12.33 -0.59 -6.40
N LEU A 234 12.21 0.05 -5.25
CA LEU A 234 11.05 0.82 -4.81
C LEU A 234 11.40 2.29 -5.01
N ALA A 235 10.72 2.98 -5.90
CA ALA A 235 11.06 4.34 -6.29
C ALA A 235 9.82 5.23 -6.36
N ILE A 236 9.93 6.47 -5.87
CA ILE A 236 8.92 7.54 -5.95
C ILE A 236 9.61 8.84 -6.36
N ALA A 237 8.93 9.72 -7.08
CA ALA A 237 9.45 11.01 -7.50
C ALA A 237 8.33 11.97 -7.88
N ASP A 238 8.58 13.26 -7.72
CA ASP A 238 7.79 14.33 -8.34
C ASP A 238 7.96 14.30 -9.86
N ALA A 239 6.93 14.73 -10.58
CA ALA A 239 6.98 14.83 -12.03
C ALA A 239 6.41 16.16 -12.52
N GLY A 240 7.23 16.88 -13.29
CA GLY A 240 6.89 18.21 -13.81
C GLY A 240 7.53 19.35 -13.06
N ASP A 241 7.60 19.28 -11.74
CA ASP A 241 8.33 20.23 -10.88
C ASP A 241 8.93 19.51 -9.65
N THR A 242 9.07 20.19 -8.51
CA THR A 242 9.66 19.69 -7.24
C THR A 242 8.82 20.15 -6.04
N VAL A 243 7.53 20.36 -6.24
CA VAL A 243 6.62 20.94 -5.23
C VAL A 243 5.38 20.05 -5.12
N LEU A 244 4.70 20.04 -3.98
CA LEU A 244 3.54 19.20 -3.70
C LEU A 244 3.88 17.71 -3.67
N ASP A 245 4.50 17.32 -2.57
CA ASP A 245 5.08 15.99 -2.40
C ASP A 245 4.08 14.83 -2.55
N SER A 246 4.57 13.73 -3.07
CA SER A 246 3.90 12.43 -3.07
C SER A 246 4.56 11.45 -2.12
N ALA A 247 3.78 10.46 -1.65
CA ALA A 247 4.25 9.39 -0.79
C ALA A 247 3.75 8.02 -1.22
N VAL A 248 4.54 6.99 -0.90
CA VAL A 248 4.08 5.60 -0.89
C VAL A 248 4.26 5.01 0.50
N PHE A 249 3.16 4.52 1.05
CA PHE A 249 3.10 3.81 2.33
C PHE A 249 3.15 2.31 2.06
N LEU A 250 4.21 1.67 2.51
CA LEU A 250 4.54 0.27 2.27
C LEU A 250 4.23 -0.53 3.54
N LYS A 251 3.34 -1.50 3.48
CA LYS A 251 2.89 -2.27 4.66
C LYS A 251 4.01 -3.13 5.23
N ALA A 252 4.24 -3.04 6.54
CA ALA A 252 5.17 -3.91 7.26
C ALA A 252 4.85 -5.39 7.03
N GLY A 253 5.89 -6.20 6.81
CA GLY A 253 5.76 -7.66 6.65
C GLY A 253 5.03 -8.11 5.37
N SER A 254 4.67 -7.19 4.46
CA SER A 254 3.94 -7.54 3.23
C SER A 254 4.83 -7.93 2.06
N PHE A 255 6.14 -7.66 2.12
CA PHE A 255 7.13 -8.15 1.18
C PHE A 255 7.34 -9.65 1.42
N SER A 256 6.44 -10.47 0.89
CA SER A 256 6.18 -11.84 1.29
C SER A 256 5.94 -12.75 0.09
N SER A 257 6.31 -14.02 0.23
CA SER A 257 5.95 -15.05 -0.75
C SER A 257 4.53 -15.60 -0.53
N VAL A 258 3.82 -15.14 0.49
CA VAL A 258 2.46 -15.54 0.83
C VAL A 258 1.51 -14.40 0.51
N ASP A 259 0.43 -14.69 -0.22
CA ASP A 259 -0.61 -13.70 -0.56
C ASP A 259 -1.22 -13.13 0.74
N PRO A 260 -1.17 -11.80 0.98
CA PRO A 260 -1.78 -11.17 2.14
C PRO A 260 -3.31 -11.18 2.09
N ASN A 261 -3.91 -11.42 0.92
CA ASN A 261 -5.35 -11.47 0.69
C ASN A 261 -5.74 -12.81 0.04
N PRO A 262 -5.50 -13.96 0.69
CA PRO A 262 -5.83 -15.23 0.09
C PRO A 262 -7.34 -15.28 -0.18
N VAL A 263 -7.72 -15.57 -1.42
CA VAL A 263 -9.13 -15.82 -1.77
C VAL A 263 -9.61 -16.99 -0.90
N PRO A 264 -10.64 -16.81 -0.04
CA PRO A 264 -11.16 -17.91 0.76
C PRO A 264 -11.50 -19.07 -0.18
N GLU A 265 -11.01 -20.27 0.14
CA GLU A 265 -11.36 -21.46 -0.64
C GLU A 265 -12.88 -21.54 -0.78
N PRO A 266 -13.42 -21.74 -2.00
CA PRO A 266 -14.85 -21.79 -2.20
C PRO A 266 -15.48 -22.74 -1.19
N ALA A 267 -16.58 -22.32 -0.56
CA ALA A 267 -17.36 -23.16 0.36
C ALA A 267 -17.74 -24.54 -0.23
N THR A 268 -17.55 -24.70 -1.54
CA THR A 268 -17.62 -25.96 -2.26
C THR A 268 -16.73 -27.07 -1.70
N LEU A 269 -15.51 -26.77 -1.21
CA LEU A 269 -14.66 -27.79 -0.57
C LEU A 269 -15.23 -28.22 0.79
N ALA A 270 -15.74 -27.29 1.58
CA ALA A 270 -16.43 -27.59 2.83
C ALA A 270 -17.74 -28.40 2.57
N LEU A 271 -18.51 -28.00 1.56
CA LEU A 271 -19.73 -28.70 1.13
C LEU A 271 -19.41 -30.09 0.57
N LEU A 272 -18.33 -30.24 -0.19
CA LEU A 272 -17.87 -31.54 -0.68
C LEU A 272 -17.45 -32.44 0.49
N GLY A 273 -16.72 -31.92 1.46
CA GLY A 273 -16.34 -32.65 2.69
C GLY A 273 -17.56 -33.11 3.49
N LEU A 274 -18.54 -32.20 3.69
CA LEU A 274 -19.80 -32.53 4.36
C LEU A 274 -20.63 -33.53 3.56
N GLY A 275 -20.66 -33.40 2.23
CA GLY A 275 -21.32 -34.36 1.34
C GLY A 275 -20.75 -35.78 1.42
N LEU A 276 -19.40 -35.87 1.38
CA LEU A 276 -18.70 -37.15 1.53
C LEU A 276 -18.88 -37.78 2.92
N ALA A 277 -18.84 -36.96 3.99
CA ALA A 277 -19.13 -37.42 5.34
C ALA A 277 -20.57 -37.90 5.49
N GLY A 278 -21.55 -37.21 4.90
CA GLY A 278 -22.96 -37.62 4.85
C GLY A 278 -23.19 -38.95 4.13
N LEU A 279 -22.49 -39.13 3.00
CA LEU A 279 -22.51 -40.40 2.26
C LEU A 279 -21.90 -41.57 3.05
N GLY A 280 -20.78 -41.30 3.77
CA GLY A 280 -20.14 -42.30 4.64
C GLY A 280 -21.04 -42.74 5.79
N LEU A 281 -21.74 -41.79 6.43
CA LEU A 281 -22.71 -42.09 7.48
C LEU A 281 -23.96 -42.85 6.98
N SER A 282 -24.46 -42.49 5.78
CA SER A 282 -25.63 -43.16 5.17
C SER A 282 -25.33 -44.61 4.81
N ARG A 283 -24.13 -44.93 4.34
CA ARG A 283 -23.67 -46.28 4.05
C ARG A 283 -23.57 -47.17 5.31
N ARG A 284 -23.09 -46.59 6.44
CA ARG A 284 -23.04 -47.33 7.72
C ARG A 284 -24.41 -47.69 8.26
N ARG A 285 -25.46 -46.85 8.03
CA ARG A 285 -26.85 -47.15 8.46
C ARG A 285 -27.54 -48.21 7.63
N LYS A 286 -27.06 -48.49 6.41
CA LYS A 286 -27.63 -49.57 5.55
C LYS A 286 -26.93 -50.91 5.74
N ALA A 287 -25.82 -50.96 6.45
CA ALA A 287 -25.04 -52.17 6.71
C ALA A 287 -25.25 -52.74 8.14
N ALA A 288 -26.10 -52.11 8.95
CA ALA A 288 -26.58 -52.55 10.26
C ALA A 288 -28.09 -52.84 10.17
#